data_fa3c3415bee7f4e9c42f84097a72d008
#
_entry.id   fa3c3415bee7f4e9c42f84097a72d008
#
_cell.length_a   1.000
_cell.length_b   1.000
_cell.length_c   1.000
_cell.angle_alpha   90.00
_cell.angle_beta   90.00
_cell.angle_gamma   90.00
#
_symmetry.space_group_name_H-M   'P 1'
#
loop_
_entity.id
_entity.type
_entity.pdbx_description
1 polymer ?
#
loop_
_entity_poly.entity_id
_entity_poly.type
_entity_poly.pdbx_seq_one_letter_code
_entity_poly.pdbx_strand_id
1 'polypeptide(L)'
;AVLFFHAMGVTGESSEPVANYLQDRYFCILPTSTVYCKGQKYVSKADEVRQVEEYLKSQGVERLELVVASSIGADLAMAFLTGTKLPIGHVFFDGGQFAQIGKGTRRMMTPFLYLAIKSLYWSKGGTLKKILWCDDDSIKPYFIAAGKNLTYTDLRRQILDSLEDKPFPSL
;
A
#
# COMPACT_ATOMS: atom_id res chain seq x y z
N ALA A 1 -17.93 5.44 2.90
CA ALA A 1 -16.57 5.83 2.52
C ALA A 1 -15.93 4.81 1.58
N VAL A 2 -14.85 5.19 0.91
CA VAL A 2 -14.02 4.31 0.08
C VAL A 2 -12.58 4.36 0.62
N LEU A 3 -11.98 3.21 0.85
CA LEU A 3 -10.63 3.06 1.39
C LEU A 3 -9.69 2.47 0.33
N PHE A 4 -8.50 3.08 0.17
CA PHE A 4 -7.49 2.63 -0.80
C PHE A 4 -6.23 2.18 -0.09
N PHE A 5 -5.73 1.00 -0.43
CA PHE A 5 -4.41 0.51 -0.03
C PHE A 5 -3.49 0.48 -1.26
N HIS A 6 -2.47 1.32 -1.26
CA HIS A 6 -1.58 1.56 -2.40
C HIS A 6 -0.54 0.44 -2.61
N ALA A 7 0.03 0.41 -3.81
CA ALA A 7 1.11 -0.51 -4.19
C ALA A 7 2.46 -0.16 -3.52
N MET A 8 3.43 -1.07 -3.60
CA MET A 8 4.80 -0.83 -3.13
C MET A 8 5.49 0.28 -3.96
N GLY A 9 6.22 1.13 -3.27
CA GLY A 9 7.06 2.15 -3.90
C GLY A 9 6.34 3.43 -4.30
N VAL A 10 5.05 3.55 -3.97
CA VAL A 10 4.26 4.77 -4.15
C VAL A 10 3.65 5.21 -2.83
N THR A 11 3.09 6.41 -2.77
CA THR A 11 2.30 6.91 -1.64
C THR A 11 0.80 6.72 -1.87
N GLY A 12 -0.03 6.96 -0.85
CA GLY A 12 -1.48 6.83 -0.94
C GLY A 12 -2.08 7.70 -2.06
N GLU A 13 -1.52 8.87 -2.29
CA GLU A 13 -1.93 9.82 -3.33
C GLU A 13 -1.84 9.22 -4.76
N SER A 14 -1.12 8.12 -4.95
CA SER A 14 -1.12 7.39 -6.23
C SER A 14 -2.52 6.88 -6.63
N SER A 15 -3.45 6.80 -5.69
CA SER A 15 -4.84 6.45 -5.92
C SER A 15 -5.76 7.64 -6.26
N GLU A 16 -5.24 8.89 -6.20
CA GLU A 16 -6.03 10.10 -6.51
C GLU A 16 -6.71 10.05 -7.89
N PRO A 17 -6.07 9.55 -8.97
CA PRO A 17 -6.75 9.49 -10.26
C PRO A 17 -8.05 8.69 -10.23
N VAL A 18 -8.10 7.62 -9.43
CA VAL A 18 -9.34 6.82 -9.25
C VAL A 18 -10.27 7.48 -8.22
N ALA A 19 -9.73 7.98 -7.12
CA ALA A 19 -10.50 8.64 -6.06
C ALA A 19 -11.27 9.85 -6.60
N ASN A 20 -10.69 10.61 -7.54
CA ASN A 20 -11.30 11.79 -8.15
C ASN A 20 -12.61 11.48 -8.90
N TYR A 21 -12.80 10.26 -9.41
CA TYR A 21 -14.09 9.84 -9.99
C TYR A 21 -15.14 9.48 -8.96
N LEU A 22 -14.75 9.29 -7.71
CA LEU A 22 -15.60 8.80 -6.64
C LEU A 22 -15.91 9.90 -5.59
N GLN A 23 -15.07 10.93 -5.48
CA GLN A 23 -15.12 11.94 -4.42
C GLN A 23 -16.41 12.75 -4.36
N ASP A 24 -17.15 12.90 -5.48
CA ASP A 24 -18.44 13.60 -5.51
C ASP A 24 -19.54 12.83 -4.74
N ARG A 25 -19.33 11.54 -4.50
CA ARG A 25 -20.33 10.65 -3.88
C ARG A 25 -19.82 10.00 -2.59
N TYR A 26 -18.50 9.88 -2.44
CA TYR A 26 -17.89 9.13 -1.36
C TYR A 26 -16.75 9.89 -0.72
N PHE A 27 -16.62 9.76 0.58
CA PHE A 27 -15.41 10.16 1.28
C PHE A 27 -14.31 9.15 0.96
N CYS A 28 -13.30 9.58 0.19
CA CYS A 28 -12.16 8.76 -0.22
C CYS A 28 -10.99 8.91 0.75
N ILE A 29 -10.45 7.79 1.21
CA ILE A 29 -9.38 7.70 2.21
C ILE A 29 -8.20 6.98 1.58
N LEU A 30 -7.07 7.68 1.47
CA LEU A 30 -5.86 7.24 0.77
C LEU A 30 -4.66 7.21 1.75
N PRO A 31 -4.62 6.29 2.72
CA PRO A 31 -3.52 6.23 3.66
C PRO A 31 -2.20 5.91 2.96
N THR A 32 -1.13 6.56 3.40
CA THR A 32 0.24 6.19 3.01
C THR A 32 0.85 5.30 4.09
N SER A 33 1.36 4.13 3.70
CA SER A 33 2.06 3.24 4.63
C SER A 33 3.21 3.96 5.34
N THR A 34 3.39 3.69 6.64
CA THR A 34 4.42 4.29 7.48
C THR A 34 5.84 4.11 6.93
N VAL A 35 6.06 3.08 6.09
CA VAL A 35 7.32 2.85 5.35
C VAL A 35 7.75 4.08 4.53
N TYR A 36 6.78 4.87 4.04
CA TYR A 36 7.03 6.01 3.16
C TYR A 36 6.81 7.35 3.87
N CYS A 37 6.36 7.36 5.12
CA CYS A 37 6.09 8.57 5.88
C CYS A 37 7.35 9.10 6.56
N LYS A 38 7.60 10.42 6.46
CA LYS A 38 8.72 11.07 7.13
C LYS A 38 8.63 10.91 8.65
N GLY A 39 9.70 10.40 9.27
CA GLY A 39 9.79 10.28 10.73
C GLY A 39 9.00 9.11 11.32
N GLN A 40 8.26 8.37 10.51
CA GLN A 40 7.60 7.14 10.93
C GLN A 40 8.52 5.94 10.73
N LYS A 41 8.17 4.84 11.39
CA LYS A 41 8.86 3.55 11.23
C LYS A 41 7.80 2.47 11.02
N TYR A 42 8.05 1.59 10.09
CA TYR A 42 7.20 0.41 9.94
C TYR A 42 7.38 -0.50 11.17
N VAL A 43 6.31 -0.80 11.85
CA VAL A 43 6.28 -1.71 13.00
C VAL A 43 5.82 -3.10 12.56
N SER A 44 4.59 -3.20 12.09
CA SER A 44 3.98 -4.43 11.58
C SER A 44 2.74 -4.12 10.74
N LYS A 45 2.31 -5.09 9.96
CA LYS A 45 1.04 -5.05 9.23
C LYS A 45 -0.16 -4.83 10.15
N ALA A 46 -0.15 -5.46 11.32
CA ALA A 46 -1.20 -5.27 12.32
C ALA A 46 -1.23 -3.83 12.86
N ASP A 47 -0.08 -3.19 13.00
CA ASP A 47 0.00 -1.79 13.42
C ASP A 47 -0.51 -0.83 12.34
N GLU A 48 -0.18 -1.08 11.05
CA GLU A 48 -0.74 -0.33 9.92
C GLU A 48 -2.28 -0.42 9.89
N VAL A 49 -2.82 -1.62 10.05
CA VAL A 49 -4.28 -1.85 10.11
C VAL A 49 -4.89 -1.09 11.28
N ARG A 50 -4.31 -1.18 12.48
CA ARG A 50 -4.78 -0.47 13.66
C ARG A 50 -4.83 1.04 13.44
N GLN A 51 -3.79 1.63 12.84
CA GLN A 51 -3.76 3.06 12.55
C GLN A 51 -4.87 3.47 11.55
N VAL A 52 -5.11 2.65 10.53
CA VAL A 52 -6.23 2.88 9.59
C VAL A 52 -7.58 2.80 10.32
N GLU A 53 -7.80 1.80 11.15
CA GLU A 53 -9.05 1.65 11.92
C GLU A 53 -9.27 2.83 12.89
N GLU A 54 -8.23 3.26 13.60
CA GLU A 54 -8.28 4.44 14.47
C GLU A 54 -8.65 5.70 13.70
N TYR A 55 -8.07 5.89 12.51
CA TYR A 55 -8.41 7.00 11.64
C TYR A 55 -9.87 6.93 11.17
N LEU A 56 -10.32 5.79 10.64
CA LEU A 56 -11.71 5.59 10.23
C LEU A 56 -12.69 5.92 11.35
N LYS A 57 -12.41 5.42 12.56
CA LYS A 57 -13.20 5.71 13.75
C LYS A 57 -13.19 7.20 14.10
N SER A 58 -12.05 7.87 14.02
CA SER A 58 -11.93 9.30 14.31
C SER A 58 -12.72 10.17 13.33
N GLN A 59 -12.91 9.69 12.10
CA GLN A 59 -13.69 10.35 11.06
C GLN A 59 -15.17 9.97 11.09
N GLY A 60 -15.62 9.15 12.07
CA GLY A 60 -17.00 8.70 12.16
C GLY A 60 -17.44 7.80 11.02
N VAL A 61 -16.51 7.06 10.40
CA VAL A 61 -16.85 6.12 9.32
C VAL A 61 -17.51 4.89 9.91
N GLU A 62 -18.77 4.68 9.60
CA GLU A 62 -19.58 3.54 10.07
C GLU A 62 -19.66 2.41 9.05
N ARG A 63 -19.31 2.68 7.78
CA ARG A 63 -19.35 1.72 6.67
C ARG A 63 -18.36 2.09 5.58
N LEU A 64 -17.77 1.07 4.96
CA LEU A 64 -17.01 1.19 3.72
C LEU A 64 -17.84 0.63 2.56
N GLU A 65 -18.11 1.44 1.56
CA GLU A 65 -18.78 0.96 0.34
C GLU A 65 -17.83 0.16 -0.54
N LEU A 66 -16.54 0.55 -0.54
CA LEU A 66 -15.53 -0.10 -1.34
C LEU A 66 -14.18 -0.04 -0.64
N VAL A 67 -13.44 -1.14 -0.68
CA VAL A 67 -12.01 -1.21 -0.39
C VAL A 67 -11.30 -1.53 -1.69
N VAL A 68 -10.35 -0.68 -2.08
CA VAL A 68 -9.48 -0.88 -3.26
C VAL A 68 -8.08 -1.15 -2.78
N ALA A 69 -7.43 -2.19 -3.31
CA ALA A 69 -6.10 -2.56 -2.86
C ALA A 69 -5.23 -3.05 -4.02
N SER A 70 -4.07 -2.44 -4.18
CA SER A 70 -3.15 -2.74 -5.27
C SER A 70 -1.88 -3.41 -4.77
N SER A 71 -1.46 -4.50 -5.43
CA SER A 71 -0.19 -5.20 -5.18
C SER A 71 0.01 -5.56 -3.69
N ILE A 72 1.06 -5.05 -3.02
CA ILE A 72 1.30 -5.27 -1.58
C ILE A 72 0.18 -4.69 -0.70
N GLY A 73 -0.54 -3.69 -1.18
CA GLY A 73 -1.72 -3.15 -0.52
C GLY A 73 -2.83 -4.19 -0.35
N ALA A 74 -2.90 -5.19 -1.23
CA ALA A 74 -3.85 -6.29 -1.11
C ALA A 74 -3.57 -7.15 0.15
N ASP A 75 -2.31 -7.36 0.51
CA ASP A 75 -1.94 -8.07 1.74
C ASP A 75 -2.36 -7.28 2.99
N LEU A 76 -2.20 -5.95 2.97
CA LEU A 76 -2.67 -5.09 4.05
C LEU A 76 -4.20 -5.07 4.13
N ALA A 77 -4.88 -4.98 2.97
CA ALA A 77 -6.34 -5.06 2.92
C ALA A 77 -6.87 -6.39 3.45
N MET A 78 -6.23 -7.51 3.13
CA MET A 78 -6.60 -8.82 3.69
C MET A 78 -6.49 -8.86 5.22
N ALA A 79 -5.44 -8.28 5.78
CA ALA A 79 -5.28 -8.15 7.23
C ALA A 79 -6.38 -7.25 7.83
N PHE A 80 -6.71 -6.14 7.18
CA PHE A 80 -7.81 -5.26 7.57
C PHE A 80 -9.16 -5.98 7.54
N LEU A 81 -9.48 -6.68 6.44
CA LEU A 81 -10.74 -7.42 6.27
C LEU A 81 -10.95 -8.52 7.32
N THR A 82 -9.86 -9.15 7.77
CA THR A 82 -9.94 -10.18 8.82
C THR A 82 -10.14 -9.63 10.22
N GLY A 83 -9.75 -8.37 10.48
CA GLY A 83 -9.80 -7.75 11.81
C GLY A 83 -10.95 -6.79 12.02
N THR A 84 -11.37 -6.09 10.97
CA THR A 84 -12.37 -5.03 11.07
C THR A 84 -13.78 -5.56 11.36
N LYS A 85 -14.54 -4.76 12.11
CA LYS A 85 -15.98 -4.98 12.33
C LYS A 85 -16.85 -4.05 11.47
N LEU A 86 -16.24 -3.19 10.66
CA LEU A 86 -16.97 -2.30 9.79
C LEU A 86 -17.68 -3.09 8.68
N PRO A 87 -18.95 -2.80 8.40
CA PRO A 87 -19.61 -3.33 7.21
C PRO A 87 -18.92 -2.87 5.95
N ILE A 88 -18.61 -3.80 5.03
CA ILE A 88 -17.94 -3.54 3.77
C ILE A 88 -18.83 -4.03 2.63
N GLY A 89 -19.12 -3.12 1.68
CA GLY A 89 -19.96 -3.43 0.53
C GLY A 89 -19.22 -4.26 -0.52
N HIS A 90 -18.06 -3.78 -0.95
CA HIS A 90 -17.27 -4.40 -2.02
C HIS A 90 -15.78 -4.32 -1.73
N VAL A 91 -15.03 -5.25 -2.30
CA VAL A 91 -13.56 -5.24 -2.27
C VAL A 91 -13.04 -5.45 -3.69
N PHE A 92 -12.10 -4.61 -4.10
CA PHE A 92 -11.44 -4.72 -5.39
C PHE A 92 -9.94 -4.89 -5.17
N PHE A 93 -9.40 -6.01 -5.65
CA PHE A 93 -7.96 -6.29 -5.64
C PHE A 93 -7.37 -6.14 -7.03
N ASP A 94 -6.36 -5.28 -7.15
CA ASP A 94 -5.59 -5.06 -8.36
C ASP A 94 -4.18 -5.65 -8.21
N GLY A 95 -3.92 -6.80 -8.83
CA GLY A 95 -2.61 -7.42 -8.87
C GLY A 95 -2.07 -7.90 -7.51
N GLY A 96 -2.93 -8.30 -6.59
CA GLY A 96 -2.53 -8.78 -5.26
C GLY A 96 -1.75 -10.10 -5.30
N GLN A 97 -0.74 -10.21 -4.43
CA GLN A 97 -0.03 -11.46 -4.20
C GLN A 97 -0.76 -12.27 -3.14
N PHE A 98 -1.46 -13.31 -3.54
CA PHE A 98 -2.21 -14.19 -2.62
C PHE A 98 -1.52 -15.53 -2.36
N ALA A 99 -0.37 -15.76 -2.99
CA ALA A 99 0.45 -16.94 -2.77
C ALA A 99 1.63 -16.63 -1.83
N GLN A 100 1.97 -17.60 -1.01
CA GLN A 100 3.10 -17.50 -0.09
C GLN A 100 4.43 -17.36 -0.85
N ILE A 101 5.21 -16.36 -0.48
CA ILE A 101 6.60 -16.27 -0.92
C ILE A 101 7.50 -16.70 0.25
N GLY A 102 8.32 -17.73 0.04
CA GLY A 102 9.22 -18.24 1.06
C GLY A 102 10.11 -17.13 1.66
N LYS A 103 10.36 -17.21 2.97
CA LYS A 103 11.13 -16.21 3.73
C LYS A 103 12.53 -15.93 3.16
N GLY A 104 13.19 -16.96 2.60
CA GLY A 104 14.47 -16.81 1.91
C GLY A 104 14.36 -15.93 0.68
N THR A 105 13.38 -16.18 -0.18
CA THR A 105 13.11 -15.40 -1.39
C THR A 105 12.78 -13.94 -1.04
N ARG A 106 11.94 -13.72 -0.04
CA ARG A 106 11.60 -12.37 0.46
C ARG A 106 12.85 -11.60 0.89
N ARG A 107 13.77 -12.26 1.64
CA ARG A 107 15.04 -11.63 2.04
C ARG A 107 15.93 -11.30 0.85
N MET A 108 15.99 -12.18 -0.14
CA MET A 108 16.79 -11.99 -1.34
C MET A 108 16.24 -10.87 -2.23
N MET A 109 14.91 -10.74 -2.35
CA MET A 109 14.28 -9.70 -3.17
C MET A 109 14.42 -8.28 -2.57
N THR A 110 14.49 -8.16 -1.24
CA THR A 110 14.48 -6.87 -0.54
C THR A 110 15.51 -5.86 -1.06
N PRO A 111 16.82 -6.20 -1.20
CA PRO A 111 17.82 -5.22 -1.66
C PRO A 111 17.53 -4.75 -3.09
N PHE A 112 17.05 -5.62 -3.98
CA PHE A 112 16.71 -5.25 -5.35
C PHE A 112 15.50 -4.30 -5.39
N LEU A 113 14.46 -4.58 -4.64
CA LEU A 113 13.29 -3.71 -4.52
C LEU A 113 13.65 -2.35 -3.91
N TYR A 114 14.48 -2.35 -2.88
CA TYR A 114 14.98 -1.11 -2.29
C TYR A 114 15.73 -0.26 -3.31
N LEU A 115 16.68 -0.86 -4.03
CA LEU A 115 17.44 -0.15 -5.04
C LEU A 115 16.57 0.34 -6.21
N ALA A 116 15.59 -0.46 -6.62
CA ALA A 116 14.65 -0.07 -7.65
C ALA A 116 13.87 1.20 -7.25
N ILE A 117 13.26 1.21 -6.05
CA ILE A 117 12.52 2.37 -5.55
C ILE A 117 13.44 3.58 -5.35
N LYS A 118 14.63 3.37 -4.78
CA LYS A 118 15.62 4.45 -4.60
C LYS A 118 16.13 5.01 -5.93
N SER A 119 16.29 4.19 -6.95
CA SER A 119 16.72 4.66 -8.27
C SER A 119 15.67 5.58 -8.90
N LEU A 120 14.38 5.31 -8.69
CA LEU A 120 13.30 6.21 -9.12
C LEU A 120 13.38 7.56 -8.42
N TYR A 121 13.65 7.57 -7.12
CA TYR A 121 13.86 8.80 -6.36
C TYR A 121 15.11 9.58 -6.84
N TRP A 122 16.28 8.92 -6.92
CA TRP A 122 17.54 9.57 -7.30
C TRP A 122 17.54 10.08 -8.75
N SER A 123 16.91 9.32 -9.66
CA SER A 123 16.79 9.74 -11.07
C SER A 123 15.63 10.70 -11.33
N LYS A 124 14.92 11.15 -10.28
CA LYS A 124 13.69 11.96 -10.42
C LYS A 124 12.67 11.32 -11.38
N GLY A 125 12.52 10.00 -11.28
CA GLY A 125 11.62 9.22 -12.14
C GLY A 125 12.21 8.84 -13.51
N GLY A 126 13.44 9.22 -13.83
CA GLY A 126 14.05 8.92 -15.14
C GLY A 126 14.26 7.43 -15.43
N THR A 127 14.25 6.58 -14.40
CA THR A 127 14.36 5.13 -14.55
C THR A 127 13.00 4.42 -14.63
N LEU A 128 11.87 5.13 -14.56
CA LEU A 128 10.53 4.57 -14.51
C LEU A 128 10.25 3.57 -15.63
N LYS A 129 10.48 4.01 -16.88
CA LYS A 129 10.30 3.16 -18.06
C LYS A 129 11.14 1.87 -18.01
N LYS A 130 12.37 1.95 -17.50
CA LYS A 130 13.28 0.79 -17.44
C LYS A 130 12.89 -0.22 -16.35
N ILE A 131 12.30 0.26 -15.24
CA ILE A 131 11.99 -0.58 -14.08
C ILE A 131 10.57 -1.14 -14.17
N LEU A 132 9.61 -0.32 -14.58
CA LEU A 132 8.19 -0.66 -14.58
C LEU A 132 7.59 -0.78 -15.97
N TRP A 133 8.38 -0.58 -17.04
CA TRP A 133 7.91 -0.53 -18.43
C TRP A 133 6.72 0.43 -18.61
N CYS A 134 6.69 1.49 -17.82
CA CYS A 134 5.62 2.48 -17.81
C CYS A 134 6.11 3.80 -18.40
N ASP A 135 5.40 4.33 -19.36
CA ASP A 135 5.66 5.61 -20.03
C ASP A 135 4.82 6.76 -19.44
N ASP A 136 3.95 6.48 -18.47
CA ASP A 136 3.11 7.50 -17.85
C ASP A 136 3.89 8.31 -16.82
N ASP A 137 4.24 9.52 -17.19
CA ASP A 137 4.98 10.44 -16.35
C ASP A 137 4.16 10.98 -15.17
N SER A 138 2.83 10.87 -15.21
CA SER A 138 1.94 11.36 -14.15
C SER A 138 2.14 10.61 -12.82
N ILE A 139 2.64 9.38 -12.86
CA ILE A 139 2.89 8.58 -11.65
C ILE A 139 4.26 8.85 -10.99
N LYS A 140 5.19 9.55 -11.69
CA LYS A 140 6.54 9.85 -11.17
C LYS A 140 6.55 10.52 -9.80
N PRO A 141 5.71 11.53 -9.52
CA PRO A 141 5.70 12.21 -8.22
C PRO A 141 5.50 11.26 -7.05
N TYR A 142 4.63 10.26 -7.19
CA TYR A 142 4.31 9.31 -6.12
C TYR A 142 5.48 8.39 -5.78
N PHE A 143 6.25 7.94 -6.81
CA PHE A 143 7.47 7.16 -6.60
C PHE A 143 8.59 8.00 -5.98
N ILE A 144 8.73 9.25 -6.41
CA ILE A 144 9.72 10.17 -5.83
C ILE A 144 9.41 10.43 -4.36
N ALA A 145 8.14 10.69 -4.04
CA ALA A 145 7.69 10.92 -2.67
C ALA A 145 7.95 9.71 -1.76
N ALA A 146 7.58 8.52 -2.20
CA ALA A 146 7.83 7.29 -1.48
C ALA A 146 9.34 7.03 -1.29
N GLY A 147 10.13 7.11 -2.36
CA GLY A 147 11.57 6.89 -2.33
C GLY A 147 12.34 7.86 -1.44
N LYS A 148 11.83 9.08 -1.23
CA LYS A 148 12.45 10.10 -0.39
C LYS A 148 12.64 9.63 1.05
N ASN A 149 11.60 9.07 1.66
CA ASN A 149 11.59 8.72 3.08
C ASN A 149 11.92 7.25 3.33
N LEU A 150 11.89 6.41 2.31
CA LEU A 150 12.13 4.97 2.41
C LEU A 150 13.48 4.65 3.04
N THR A 151 13.48 3.80 4.06
CA THR A 151 14.70 3.17 4.59
C THR A 151 14.76 1.69 4.22
N TYR A 152 15.98 1.15 4.12
CA TYR A 152 16.14 -0.29 3.87
C TYR A 152 15.54 -1.14 4.99
N THR A 153 15.67 -0.68 6.23
CA THR A 153 15.17 -1.40 7.40
C THR A 153 13.65 -1.51 7.40
N ASP A 154 12.94 -0.41 7.10
CA ASP A 154 11.48 -0.40 7.09
C ASP A 154 10.92 -1.21 5.92
N LEU A 155 11.49 -1.07 4.71
CA LEU A 155 11.11 -1.91 3.58
C LEU A 155 11.35 -3.40 3.86
N ARG A 156 12.49 -3.74 4.47
CA ARG A 156 12.79 -5.13 4.82
C ARG A 156 11.78 -5.69 5.83
N ARG A 157 11.39 -4.90 6.83
CA ARG A 157 10.36 -5.29 7.80
C ARG A 157 9.04 -5.52 7.10
N GLN A 158 8.59 -4.57 6.29
CA GLN A 158 7.36 -4.68 5.52
C GLN A 158 7.33 -5.95 4.66
N ILE A 159 8.38 -6.20 3.85
CA ILE A 159 8.45 -7.37 2.97
C ILE A 159 8.47 -8.69 3.76
N LEU A 160 9.11 -8.73 4.93
CA LEU A 160 9.16 -9.93 5.75
C LEU A 160 7.86 -10.19 6.52
N ASP A 161 7.12 -9.15 6.87
CA ASP A 161 5.83 -9.22 7.54
C ASP A 161 4.67 -9.42 6.54
N SER A 162 4.80 -8.84 5.35
CA SER A 162 3.88 -9.07 4.24
C SER A 162 4.12 -10.44 3.60
N LEU A 163 3.13 -10.93 2.86
CA LEU A 163 3.23 -12.17 2.10
C LEU A 163 3.40 -13.43 2.98
N GLU A 164 3.07 -13.35 4.27
CA GLU A 164 2.85 -14.52 5.10
C GLU A 164 1.46 -15.11 4.82
N ASP A 165 1.37 -16.45 4.80
CA ASP A 165 0.08 -17.12 4.62
C ASP A 165 -0.91 -16.70 5.69
N LYS A 166 -2.01 -16.13 5.24
CA LYS A 166 -3.21 -16.02 6.05
C LYS A 166 -4.38 -16.58 5.25
N PRO A 167 -5.26 -17.33 5.87
CA PRO A 167 -6.46 -17.79 5.20
C PRO A 167 -7.27 -16.58 4.73
N PHE A 168 -7.90 -16.73 3.57
CA PHE A 168 -8.91 -15.75 3.14
C PHE A 168 -9.95 -15.60 4.25
N PRO A 169 -10.41 -14.37 4.54
CA PRO A 169 -11.52 -14.19 5.46
C PRO A 169 -12.70 -14.99 4.94
N SER A 170 -13.38 -15.71 5.82
CA SER A 170 -14.69 -16.27 5.53
C SER A 170 -15.64 -15.08 5.33
N LEU A 171 -16.05 -14.85 4.10
CA LEU A 171 -17.06 -13.85 3.73
C LEU A 171 -18.42 -14.29 4.22
#